data_bae2db3bd3c1fb09e8adc78195902b8f
#
_entry.id   bae2db3bd3c1fb09e8adc78195902b8f
#
_cell.length_a   1.000
_cell.length_b   1.000
_cell.length_c   1.000
_cell.angle_alpha   90.00
_cell.angle_beta   90.00
_cell.angle_gamma   90.00
#
_symmetry.space_group_name_H-M   'P 1'
#
loop_
_entity.id
_entity.type
_entity.pdbx_description
1 polymer ?
#
loop_
_entity_poly.entity_id
_entity_poly.type
_entity_poly.pdbx_seq_one_letter_code
_entity_poly.pdbx_strand_id
1 'polypeptide(L)'
;GYGLASRISAAFANNADTLGVSFEREPKEGKPGSPGHYNISAFRKLAEEKNLIAEDIIGDAFSDECKDEVVSKAKEMGGDFDLVIYSLASPRRTDPTSGENYRACLKPVGMIYKNKTLNTDRKEVKDVTIDPANDDELFQTERVMGGDDWKLWTDRLLEEGLLAKGCVNLAYSYVGP
;
A
#
# COMPACT_ATOMS: atom_id res chain seq x y z
N GLY A 1 -0.50 6.88 -6.03
CA GLY A 1 -1.82 6.66 -5.41
C GLY A 1 -2.00 7.49 -4.15
N TYR A 2 -2.99 7.15 -3.33
CA TYR A 2 -3.37 7.91 -2.12
C TYR A 2 -2.25 7.97 -1.08
N GLY A 3 -1.48 6.88 -0.89
CA GLY A 3 -0.35 6.87 0.02
C GLY A 3 0.72 7.92 -0.34
N LEU A 4 1.09 8.03 -1.61
CA LEU A 4 2.02 9.07 -2.05
C LEU A 4 1.44 10.47 -1.88
N ALA A 5 0.15 10.69 -2.16
CA ALA A 5 -0.49 11.98 -1.96
C ALA A 5 -0.44 12.41 -0.48
N SER A 6 -0.71 11.49 0.43
CA SER A 6 -0.59 11.74 1.87
C SER A 6 0.84 12.01 2.30
N ARG A 7 1.82 11.24 1.77
CA ARG A 7 3.24 11.46 2.02
C ARG A 7 3.70 12.85 1.58
N ILE A 8 3.27 13.29 0.38
CA ILE A 8 3.54 14.64 -0.14
C ILE A 8 2.96 15.70 0.82
N SER A 9 1.71 15.51 1.28
CA SER A 9 1.08 16.44 2.22
C SER A 9 1.80 16.49 3.56
N ALA A 10 2.19 15.35 4.12
CA ALA A 10 2.94 15.29 5.37
C ALA A 10 4.31 15.99 5.24
N ALA A 11 5.07 15.66 4.20
CA ALA A 11 6.40 16.24 3.99
C ALA A 11 6.34 17.75 3.75
N PHE A 12 5.56 18.20 2.77
CA PHE A 12 5.66 19.59 2.29
C PHE A 12 4.71 20.57 2.96
N ALA A 13 3.61 20.12 3.58
CA ALA A 13 2.74 20.99 4.35
C ALA A 13 3.08 21.02 5.84
N ASN A 14 3.67 19.93 6.36
CA ASN A 14 3.97 19.83 7.80
C ASN A 14 5.46 19.66 8.10
N ASN A 15 6.33 19.73 7.10
CA ASN A 15 7.77 19.55 7.21
C ASN A 15 8.16 18.21 7.88
N ALA A 16 7.44 17.14 7.55
CA ALA A 16 7.69 15.83 8.14
C ALA A 16 8.79 15.07 7.37
N ASP A 17 9.68 14.44 8.11
CA ASP A 17 10.52 13.37 7.59
C ASP A 17 9.67 12.15 7.28
N THR A 18 10.01 11.40 6.25
CA THR A 18 9.13 10.32 5.78
C THR A 18 9.88 9.06 5.42
N LEU A 19 9.30 7.92 5.76
CA LEU A 19 9.71 6.60 5.30
C LEU A 19 8.57 5.99 4.49
N GLY A 20 8.82 5.63 3.24
CA GLY A 20 7.82 5.05 2.35
C GLY A 20 8.14 3.60 2.01
N VAL A 21 7.10 2.78 1.90
CA VAL A 21 7.21 1.40 1.40
C VAL A 21 6.40 1.27 0.13
N SER A 22 6.98 0.66 -0.89
CA SER A 22 6.29 0.43 -2.16
C SER A 22 6.86 -0.76 -2.93
N PHE A 23 6.04 -1.32 -3.82
CA PHE A 23 6.43 -2.44 -4.68
C PHE A 23 6.64 -1.95 -6.11
N GLU A 24 7.75 -1.25 -6.33
CA GLU A 24 8.06 -0.61 -7.60
C GLU A 24 9.21 -1.32 -8.32
N ARG A 25 9.29 -1.12 -9.63
CA ARG A 25 10.36 -1.70 -10.45
C ARG A 25 11.30 -0.63 -10.97
N GLU A 26 12.57 -0.85 -10.79
CA GLU A 26 13.61 -0.04 -11.41
C GLU A 26 13.63 -0.23 -12.94
N PRO A 27 14.12 0.78 -13.69
CA PRO A 27 14.34 0.61 -15.12
C PRO A 27 15.41 -0.46 -15.36
N LYS A 28 15.19 -1.27 -16.38
CA LYS A 28 16.15 -2.26 -16.87
C LYS A 28 16.42 -1.97 -18.35
N GLU A 29 17.53 -2.53 -18.87
CA GLU A 29 17.88 -2.37 -20.28
C GLU A 29 16.68 -2.66 -21.19
N GLY A 30 16.33 -1.69 -22.03
CA GLY A 30 15.19 -1.76 -22.96
C GLY A 30 13.79 -1.67 -22.32
N LYS A 31 13.67 -1.47 -21.00
CA LYS A 31 12.36 -1.36 -20.32
C LYS A 31 12.37 -0.23 -19.29
N PRO A 32 11.37 0.66 -19.33
CA PRO A 32 11.23 1.69 -18.30
C PRO A 32 10.89 1.07 -16.94
N GLY A 33 11.23 1.79 -15.89
CA GLY A 33 10.74 1.51 -14.54
C GLY A 33 9.22 1.67 -14.43
N SER A 34 8.65 1.25 -13.31
CA SER A 34 7.25 1.54 -13.03
C SER A 34 7.05 3.05 -12.76
N PRO A 35 5.86 3.59 -12.99
CA PRO A 35 5.60 5.03 -12.76
C PRO A 35 5.93 5.48 -11.33
N GLY A 36 5.68 4.62 -10.33
CA GLY A 36 5.98 4.92 -8.94
C GLY A 36 7.47 5.06 -8.65
N HIS A 37 8.33 4.32 -9.34
CA HIS A 37 9.78 4.47 -9.24
C HIS A 37 10.23 5.91 -9.55
N TYR A 38 9.71 6.48 -10.63
CA TYR A 38 10.03 7.87 -11.00
C TYR A 38 9.42 8.89 -10.04
N ASN A 39 8.20 8.61 -9.53
CA ASN A 39 7.56 9.47 -8.54
C ASN A 39 8.36 9.52 -7.23
N ILE A 40 8.88 8.37 -6.77
CA ILE A 40 9.74 8.28 -5.58
C ILE A 40 11.01 9.11 -5.79
N SER A 41 11.67 8.93 -6.93
CA SER A 41 12.90 9.68 -7.24
C SER A 41 12.66 11.20 -7.26
N ALA A 42 11.55 11.65 -7.85
CA ALA A 42 11.17 13.05 -7.86
C ALA A 42 10.82 13.57 -6.45
N PHE A 43 10.10 12.77 -5.66
CA PHE A 43 9.75 13.12 -4.28
C PHE A 43 11.00 13.31 -3.41
N ARG A 44 11.94 12.36 -3.46
CA ARG A 44 13.20 12.44 -2.69
C ARG A 44 13.99 13.69 -3.03
N LYS A 45 14.14 14.01 -4.32
CA LYS A 45 14.81 15.23 -4.75
C LYS A 45 14.16 16.49 -4.19
N LEU A 46 12.82 16.59 -4.25
CA LEU A 46 12.10 17.74 -3.70
C LEU A 46 12.18 17.82 -2.17
N ALA A 47 12.22 16.69 -1.47
CA ALA A 47 12.40 16.63 -0.02
C ALA A 47 13.80 17.12 0.36
N GLU A 48 14.84 16.67 -0.35
CA GLU A 48 16.23 17.13 -0.16
C GLU A 48 16.37 18.65 -0.34
N GLU A 49 15.72 19.25 -1.35
CA GLU A 49 15.68 20.70 -1.56
C GLU A 49 15.05 21.46 -0.36
N LYS A 50 14.28 20.77 0.45
CA LYS A 50 13.63 21.30 1.68
C LYS A 50 14.36 20.89 2.97
N ASN A 51 15.50 20.19 2.86
CA ASN A 51 16.22 19.60 4.00
C ASN A 51 15.36 18.61 4.81
N LEU A 52 14.47 17.88 4.16
CA LEU A 52 13.67 16.82 4.75
C LEU A 52 14.27 15.46 4.44
N ILE A 53 14.18 14.54 5.40
CA ILE A 53 14.57 13.14 5.19
C ILE A 53 13.43 12.43 4.47
N ALA A 54 13.76 11.77 3.36
CA ALA A 54 12.81 10.97 2.59
C ALA A 54 13.45 9.64 2.22
N GLU A 55 13.17 8.62 3.00
CA GLU A 55 13.67 7.27 2.79
C GLU A 55 12.61 6.39 2.14
N ASP A 56 13.05 5.41 1.36
CA ASP A 56 12.17 4.50 0.63
C ASP A 56 12.69 3.07 0.70
N ILE A 57 11.79 2.14 0.97
CA ILE A 57 12.00 0.70 0.90
C ILE A 57 11.17 0.17 -0.26
N ILE A 58 11.84 -0.53 -1.16
CA ILE A 58 11.21 -1.15 -2.33
C ILE A 58 11.12 -2.66 -2.08
N GLY A 59 9.95 -3.10 -1.67
CA GLY A 59 9.74 -4.49 -1.29
C GLY A 59 8.26 -4.87 -1.19
N ASP A 60 8.02 -6.16 -0.97
CA ASP A 60 6.68 -6.66 -0.68
C ASP A 60 6.30 -6.29 0.76
N ALA A 61 5.44 -5.30 0.90
CA ALA A 61 4.98 -4.83 2.22
C ALA A 61 4.25 -5.89 3.04
N PHE A 62 3.82 -6.99 2.44
CA PHE A 62 3.23 -8.11 3.17
C PHE A 62 4.27 -9.01 3.83
N SER A 63 5.52 -8.99 3.37
CA SER A 63 6.59 -9.85 3.88
C SER A 63 7.17 -9.37 5.21
N ASP A 64 7.69 -10.30 6.00
CA ASP A 64 8.36 -9.98 7.26
C ASP A 64 9.71 -9.31 6.99
N GLU A 65 10.41 -9.69 5.92
CA GLU A 65 11.66 -9.08 5.51
C GLU A 65 11.51 -7.57 5.28
N CYS A 66 10.41 -7.16 4.60
CA CYS A 66 10.12 -5.75 4.39
C CYS A 66 9.80 -5.02 5.70
N LYS A 67 9.06 -5.67 6.61
CA LYS A 67 8.77 -5.12 7.94
C LYS A 67 10.04 -4.93 8.77
N ASP A 68 10.96 -5.90 8.72
CA ASP A 68 12.25 -5.83 9.41
C ASP A 68 13.12 -4.69 8.87
N GLU A 69 13.13 -4.49 7.55
CA GLU A 69 13.86 -3.39 6.92
C GLU A 69 13.28 -2.03 7.33
N VAL A 70 11.95 -1.90 7.41
CA VAL A 70 11.29 -0.68 7.91
C VAL A 70 11.68 -0.39 9.36
N VAL A 71 11.65 -1.41 10.22
CA VAL A 71 12.07 -1.27 11.63
C VAL A 71 13.52 -0.80 11.73
N SER A 72 14.42 -1.41 10.97
CA SER A 72 15.82 -1.03 10.93
C SER A 72 16.01 0.41 10.48
N LYS A 73 15.37 0.77 9.36
CA LYS A 73 15.45 2.12 8.79
C LYS A 73 14.84 3.18 9.70
N ALA A 74 13.71 2.92 10.34
CA ALA A 74 13.11 3.83 11.30
C ALA A 74 14.04 4.12 12.49
N LYS A 75 14.70 3.09 13.03
CA LYS A 75 15.70 3.25 14.09
C LYS A 75 16.92 4.07 13.64
N GLU A 76 17.37 3.88 12.40
CA GLU A 76 18.45 4.69 11.81
C GLU A 76 18.05 6.16 11.66
N MET A 77 16.80 6.44 11.29
CA MET A 77 16.25 7.80 11.22
C MET A 77 16.08 8.44 12.61
N GLY A 78 16.18 7.64 13.67
CA GLY A 78 16.21 8.11 15.07
C GLY A 78 14.84 8.49 15.63
N GLY A 79 13.75 7.98 15.04
CA GLY A 79 12.44 8.46 15.43
C GLY A 79 11.32 7.43 15.53
N ASP A 80 10.36 7.81 16.37
CA ASP A 80 9.05 7.18 16.44
C ASP A 80 8.13 7.82 15.40
N PHE A 81 7.18 7.07 14.88
CA PHE A 81 6.21 7.58 13.92
C PHE A 81 5.07 8.33 14.63
N ASP A 82 4.83 9.58 14.25
CA ASP A 82 3.64 10.35 14.64
C ASP A 82 2.42 9.99 13.78
N LEU A 83 2.66 9.53 12.55
CA LEU A 83 1.63 9.17 11.59
C LEU A 83 2.04 7.92 10.82
N VAL A 84 1.19 6.91 10.85
CA VAL A 84 1.30 5.70 10.02
C VAL A 84 0.12 5.66 9.07
N ILE A 85 0.39 5.50 7.77
CA ILE A 85 -0.65 5.37 6.74
C ILE A 85 -0.50 4.04 6.03
N TYR A 86 -1.44 3.16 6.25
CA TYR A 86 -1.57 1.91 5.53
C TYR A 86 -2.41 2.14 4.25
N SER A 87 -1.75 2.12 3.11
CA SER A 87 -2.35 2.37 1.80
C SER A 87 -1.90 1.30 0.80
N LEU A 88 -2.24 0.06 1.09
CA LEU A 88 -1.90 -1.09 0.26
C LEU A 88 -3.14 -1.60 -0.46
N ALA A 89 -2.98 -1.92 -1.74
CA ALA A 89 -3.96 -2.62 -2.55
C ALA A 89 -3.24 -3.61 -3.45
N SER A 90 -3.62 -4.88 -3.37
CA SER A 90 -3.03 -5.94 -4.16
C SER A 90 -4.10 -6.96 -4.56
N PRO A 91 -3.98 -7.60 -5.73
CA PRO A 91 -4.84 -8.71 -6.09
C PRO A 91 -4.49 -10.00 -5.34
N ARG A 92 -3.37 -10.04 -4.62
CA ARG A 92 -2.92 -11.22 -3.87
C ARG A 92 -1.99 -10.83 -2.73
N ARG A 93 -1.94 -11.69 -1.72
CA ARG A 93 -1.05 -11.60 -0.57
C ARG A 93 -0.56 -12.99 -0.20
N THR A 94 0.74 -13.13 0.04
CA THR A 94 1.26 -14.28 0.78
C THR A 94 1.27 -13.91 2.25
N ASP A 95 0.59 -14.71 3.07
CA ASP A 95 0.56 -14.50 4.51
C ASP A 95 1.90 -14.94 5.11
N PRO A 96 2.66 -14.05 5.76
CA PRO A 96 3.97 -14.41 6.31
C PRO A 96 3.88 -15.42 7.46
N THR A 97 2.75 -15.50 8.14
CA THR A 97 2.57 -16.41 9.28
C THR A 97 2.29 -17.84 8.85
N SER A 98 1.45 -18.03 7.82
CA SER A 98 1.05 -19.37 7.34
C SER A 98 1.76 -19.80 6.07
N GLY A 99 2.31 -18.87 5.30
CA GLY A 99 2.84 -19.11 3.95
C GLY A 99 1.75 -19.28 2.89
N GLU A 100 0.48 -19.15 3.24
CA GLU A 100 -0.63 -19.28 2.30
C GLU A 100 -0.74 -18.07 1.37
N ASN A 101 -1.07 -18.33 0.11
CA ASN A 101 -1.26 -17.29 -0.90
C ASN A 101 -2.75 -17.08 -1.15
N TYR A 102 -3.27 -15.93 -0.75
CA TYR A 102 -4.64 -15.51 -0.94
C TYR A 102 -4.81 -14.62 -2.17
N ARG A 103 -6.00 -14.65 -2.76
CA ARG A 103 -6.35 -13.84 -3.93
C ARG A 103 -7.63 -13.05 -3.70
N ALA A 104 -7.56 -11.74 -3.85
CA ALA A 104 -8.73 -10.89 -3.84
C ALA A 104 -9.48 -10.94 -5.18
N CYS A 105 -10.80 -10.84 -5.12
CA CYS A 105 -11.63 -10.66 -6.28
C CYS A 105 -12.42 -9.35 -6.20
N LEU A 106 -12.84 -8.82 -7.35
CA LEU A 106 -13.75 -7.69 -7.46
C LEU A 106 -15.11 -8.21 -7.93
N LYS A 107 -15.86 -8.77 -7.00
CA LYS A 107 -17.19 -9.32 -7.24
C LYS A 107 -18.19 -8.76 -6.23
N PRO A 108 -19.45 -8.59 -6.63
CA PRO A 108 -20.51 -8.17 -5.71
C PRO A 108 -20.80 -9.26 -4.67
N VAL A 109 -21.37 -8.88 -3.56
CA VAL A 109 -21.85 -9.79 -2.52
C VAL A 109 -23.35 -10.02 -2.66
N GLY A 110 -23.76 -11.27 -2.76
CA GLY A 110 -25.16 -11.69 -2.68
C GLY A 110 -26.04 -11.42 -3.90
N MET A 111 -25.59 -10.63 -4.90
CA MET A 111 -26.38 -10.33 -6.10
C MET A 111 -25.52 -10.22 -7.35
N ILE A 112 -26.13 -10.43 -8.51
CA ILE A 112 -25.47 -10.25 -9.80
C ILE A 112 -25.33 -8.75 -10.09
N TYR A 113 -24.11 -8.31 -10.39
CA TYR A 113 -23.85 -6.96 -10.88
C TYR A 113 -23.98 -6.90 -12.41
N LYS A 114 -24.81 -5.96 -12.89
CA LYS A 114 -24.97 -5.69 -14.32
C LYS A 114 -24.77 -4.21 -14.58
N ASN A 115 -23.84 -3.89 -15.46
CA ASN A 115 -23.56 -2.51 -15.84
C ASN A 115 -22.84 -2.46 -17.19
N LYS A 116 -22.40 -1.27 -17.57
CA LYS A 116 -21.55 -1.04 -18.75
C LYS A 116 -20.12 -0.79 -18.32
N THR A 117 -19.16 -1.31 -19.08
CA THR A 117 -17.74 -1.01 -18.94
C THR A 117 -17.22 -0.34 -20.20
N LEU A 118 -16.27 0.59 -20.03
CA LEU A 118 -15.59 1.26 -21.12
C LEU A 118 -14.18 0.66 -21.29
N ASN A 119 -13.95 0.07 -22.46
CA ASN A 119 -12.58 -0.24 -22.88
C ASN A 119 -11.96 1.04 -23.49
N THR A 120 -11.08 1.67 -22.76
CA THR A 120 -10.46 2.94 -23.17
C THR A 120 -9.54 2.80 -24.39
N ASP A 121 -8.88 1.65 -24.54
CA ASP A 121 -7.94 1.41 -25.64
C ASP A 121 -8.69 1.24 -26.98
N ARG A 122 -9.83 0.54 -26.94
CA ARG A 122 -10.68 0.30 -28.10
C ARG A 122 -11.80 1.33 -28.28
N LYS A 123 -12.01 2.19 -27.27
CA LYS A 123 -13.11 3.17 -27.22
C LYS A 123 -14.50 2.52 -27.40
N GLU A 124 -14.66 1.33 -26.82
CA GLU A 124 -15.88 0.54 -26.91
C GLU A 124 -16.57 0.44 -25.56
N VAL A 125 -17.88 0.63 -25.57
CA VAL A 125 -18.73 0.36 -24.39
C VAL A 125 -19.31 -1.05 -24.54
N LYS A 126 -19.19 -1.87 -23.49
CA LYS A 126 -19.73 -3.24 -23.45
C LYS A 126 -20.56 -3.45 -22.19
N ASP A 127 -21.60 -4.26 -22.32
CA ASP A 127 -22.32 -4.74 -21.15
C ASP A 127 -21.45 -5.75 -20.39
N VAL A 128 -21.41 -5.61 -19.07
CA VAL A 128 -20.72 -6.51 -18.16
C VAL A 128 -21.72 -7.12 -17.19
N THR A 129 -21.61 -8.41 -16.98
CA THR A 129 -22.33 -9.14 -15.93
C THR A 129 -21.29 -9.84 -15.07
N ILE A 130 -21.34 -9.61 -13.77
CA ILE A 130 -20.44 -10.21 -12.78
C ILE A 130 -21.30 -10.97 -11.78
N ASP A 131 -21.06 -12.27 -11.68
CA ASP A 131 -21.70 -13.11 -10.67
C ASP A 131 -21.22 -12.76 -9.27
N PRO A 132 -22.03 -12.99 -8.22
CA PRO A 132 -21.62 -12.73 -6.86
C PRO A 132 -20.42 -13.59 -6.47
N ALA A 133 -19.61 -13.09 -5.55
CA ALA A 133 -18.56 -13.85 -4.94
C ALA A 133 -19.14 -15.03 -4.15
N ASN A 134 -18.50 -16.19 -4.22
CA ASN A 134 -18.76 -17.30 -3.34
C ASN A 134 -18.05 -17.12 -1.99
N ASP A 135 -18.33 -17.99 -1.02
CA ASP A 135 -17.78 -17.88 0.35
C ASP A 135 -16.25 -17.97 0.38
N ASP A 136 -15.63 -18.79 -0.47
CA ASP A 136 -14.17 -18.88 -0.57
C ASP A 136 -13.57 -17.59 -1.15
N GLU A 137 -14.17 -17.03 -2.19
CA GLU A 137 -13.73 -15.76 -2.77
C GLU A 137 -13.88 -14.59 -1.79
N LEU A 138 -14.92 -14.59 -0.96
CA LEU A 138 -15.10 -13.61 0.10
C LEU A 138 -14.01 -13.77 1.16
N PHE A 139 -13.80 -14.99 1.64
CA PHE A 139 -12.75 -15.30 2.61
C PHE A 139 -11.37 -14.88 2.10
N GLN A 140 -10.99 -15.28 0.89
CA GLN A 140 -9.68 -14.92 0.33
C GLN A 140 -9.54 -13.41 0.14
N THR A 141 -10.61 -12.71 -0.29
CA THR A 141 -10.59 -11.25 -0.44
C THR A 141 -10.39 -10.56 0.90
N GLU A 142 -11.03 -11.04 1.96
CA GLU A 142 -10.83 -10.55 3.32
C GLU A 142 -9.37 -10.74 3.78
N ARG A 143 -8.75 -11.88 3.47
CA ARG A 143 -7.34 -12.15 3.81
C ARG A 143 -6.35 -11.23 3.08
N VAL A 144 -6.69 -10.78 1.89
CA VAL A 144 -5.84 -9.83 1.13
C VAL A 144 -6.12 -8.38 1.50
N MET A 145 -7.40 -7.98 1.56
CA MET A 145 -7.83 -6.58 1.63
C MET A 145 -8.45 -6.19 2.98
N GLY A 146 -8.62 -7.15 3.89
CA GLY A 146 -9.07 -6.90 5.26
C GLY A 146 -7.98 -6.31 6.14
N GLY A 147 -8.21 -6.29 7.43
CA GLY A 147 -7.31 -5.67 8.40
C GLY A 147 -6.12 -6.53 8.85
N ASP A 148 -5.97 -7.76 8.37
CA ASP A 148 -4.98 -8.72 8.89
C ASP A 148 -3.54 -8.19 8.79
N ASP A 149 -3.11 -7.74 7.61
CA ASP A 149 -1.75 -7.23 7.44
C ASP A 149 -1.55 -5.85 8.10
N TRP A 150 -2.57 -4.99 8.08
CA TRP A 150 -2.51 -3.73 8.83
C TRP A 150 -2.31 -3.98 10.34
N LYS A 151 -2.93 -5.04 10.88
CA LYS A 151 -2.70 -5.46 12.25
C LYS A 151 -1.26 -5.94 12.46
N LEU A 152 -0.71 -6.76 11.56
CA LEU A 152 0.69 -7.21 11.63
C LEU A 152 1.67 -6.03 11.63
N TRP A 153 1.45 -5.03 10.78
CA TRP A 153 2.24 -3.79 10.77
C TRP A 153 2.12 -3.03 12.09
N THR A 154 0.90 -2.87 12.60
CA THR A 154 0.65 -2.14 13.84
C THR A 154 1.32 -2.83 15.03
N ASP A 155 1.13 -4.14 15.14
CA ASP A 155 1.73 -4.94 16.20
C ASP A 155 3.26 -4.85 16.15
N ARG A 156 3.86 -5.00 14.96
CA ARG A 156 5.32 -4.92 14.78
C ARG A 156 5.88 -3.56 15.20
N LEU A 157 5.28 -2.47 14.74
CA LEU A 157 5.74 -1.13 15.11
C LEU A 157 5.56 -0.84 16.60
N LEU A 158 4.51 -1.38 17.21
CA LEU A 158 4.25 -1.23 18.64
C LEU A 158 5.26 -2.02 19.48
N GLU A 159 5.52 -3.28 19.11
CA GLU A 159 6.51 -4.15 19.77
C GLU A 159 7.93 -3.57 19.73
N GLU A 160 8.29 -2.94 18.62
CA GLU A 160 9.59 -2.30 18.43
C GLU A 160 9.68 -0.89 19.04
N GLY A 161 8.58 -0.40 19.64
CA GLY A 161 8.54 0.92 20.29
C GLY A 161 8.66 2.08 19.30
N LEU A 162 8.18 1.92 18.07
CA LEU A 162 8.30 2.90 16.99
C LEU A 162 7.05 3.75 16.77
N LEU A 163 6.09 3.71 17.68
CA LEU A 163 4.91 4.57 17.65
C LEU A 163 5.01 5.64 18.73
N ALA A 164 5.06 6.89 18.33
CA ALA A 164 5.06 8.02 19.24
C ALA A 164 3.78 8.06 20.09
N LYS A 165 3.84 8.67 21.26
CA LYS A 165 2.67 8.88 22.10
C LYS A 165 1.67 9.78 21.36
N GLY A 166 0.50 9.23 21.04
CA GLY A 166 -0.53 9.93 20.27
C GLY A 166 -0.41 9.75 18.76
N CYS A 167 0.42 8.80 18.32
CA CYS A 167 0.53 8.42 16.92
C CYS A 167 -0.86 8.15 16.31
N VAL A 168 -1.07 8.69 15.13
CA VAL A 168 -2.28 8.43 14.33
C VAL A 168 -1.97 7.30 13.35
N ASN A 169 -2.71 6.21 13.44
CA ASN A 169 -2.59 5.06 12.55
C ASN A 169 -3.84 4.92 11.69
N LEU A 170 -3.71 5.14 10.38
CA LEU A 170 -4.80 5.19 9.42
C LEU A 170 -4.66 4.10 8.37
N ALA A 171 -5.77 3.47 8.01
CA ALA A 171 -5.85 2.62 6.83
C ALA A 171 -6.79 3.21 5.79
N TYR A 172 -6.35 3.28 4.54
CA TYR A 172 -7.23 3.59 3.43
C TYR A 172 -7.96 2.33 2.99
N SER A 173 -9.28 2.42 2.96
CA SER A 173 -10.15 1.33 2.55
C SER A 173 -11.11 1.79 1.46
N TYR A 174 -11.64 0.84 0.73
CA TYR A 174 -12.68 1.10 -0.25
C TYR A 174 -14.04 0.94 0.42
N VAL A 175 -14.90 1.93 0.25
CA VAL A 175 -16.31 1.83 0.58
C VAL A 175 -17.04 1.66 -0.73
N GLY A 176 -17.49 0.46 -1.02
CA GLY A 176 -18.31 0.15 -2.18
C GLY A 176 -19.78 0.48 -1.93
N PRO A 177 -20.58 0.66 -3.02
CA PRO A 177 -22.02 0.74 -2.92
C PRO A 177 -22.63 -0.59 -2.49
#